data_ba45e4089b38fb373b62d6cf0faabc6b
#
_entry.id   ba45e4089b38fb373b62d6cf0faabc6b
#
_cell.length_a   1.000
_cell.length_b   1.000
_cell.length_c   1.000
_cell.angle_alpha   90.00
_cell.angle_beta   90.00
_cell.angle_gamma   90.00
#
_symmetry.space_group_name_H-M   'P 1'
#
loop_
_entity.id
_entity.type
_entity.pdbx_description
1 polymer ?
#
loop_
_entity_poly.entity_id
_entity_poly.type
_entity_poly.pdbx_seq_one_letter_code
_entity_poly.pdbx_strand_id
1 'polypeptide(L)'
;KDAAKQEAIFTKATQIYPNDFRAYNNLGKLAYQAGNLDKAESYFKKALSIKDAPEANMNLGLIALTKGDRTAAESYLSKASGSKELNEALGNLYVAQGQYDKAVSSFGDTKTNSAALAQILAKDYNKAKNTLAAIERPDAYTDYLMAVLGARTNNTSMVTSSLKNAIAKEPALAKKAASDLEFAKY
;
A
#
# COMPACT_ATOMS: atom_id res chain seq x y z
N LYS A 1 -6.72 20.75 -5.22
CA LYS A 1 -6.47 21.19 -3.83
C LYS A 1 -5.03 21.65 -3.75
N ASP A 2 -4.83 22.86 -3.26
CA ASP A 2 -3.52 23.50 -3.19
C ASP A 2 -2.77 23.09 -1.92
N ALA A 3 -1.69 22.30 -2.08
CA ALA A 3 -0.86 21.82 -0.97
C ALA A 3 -0.23 23.00 -0.20
N ALA A 4 0.16 24.06 -0.90
CA ALA A 4 0.74 25.24 -0.26
C ALA A 4 -0.27 25.94 0.65
N LYS A 5 -1.54 26.03 0.26
CA LYS A 5 -2.61 26.58 1.11
C LYS A 5 -2.85 25.71 2.34
N GLN A 6 -2.86 24.39 2.18
CA GLN A 6 -3.00 23.47 3.30
C GLN A 6 -1.83 23.59 4.27
N GLU A 7 -0.60 23.66 3.76
CA GLU A 7 0.59 23.86 4.58
C GLU A 7 0.50 25.17 5.38
N ALA A 8 0.09 26.26 4.76
CA ALA A 8 -0.07 27.55 5.43
C ALA A 8 -1.11 27.48 6.56
N ILE A 9 -2.24 26.81 6.33
CA ILE A 9 -3.30 26.63 7.33
C ILE A 9 -2.79 25.84 8.53
N PHE A 10 -2.12 24.71 8.29
CA PHE A 10 -1.60 23.87 9.36
C PHE A 10 -0.45 24.55 10.11
N THR A 11 0.41 25.28 9.42
CA THR A 11 1.49 26.06 10.04
C THR A 11 0.89 27.11 10.99
N LYS A 12 -0.14 27.82 10.55
CA LYS A 12 -0.84 28.79 11.41
C LYS A 12 -1.48 28.09 12.61
N ALA A 13 -2.06 26.91 12.42
CA ALA A 13 -2.64 26.14 13.51
C ALA A 13 -1.59 25.76 14.58
N THR A 14 -0.34 25.46 14.18
CA THR A 14 0.73 25.18 15.14
C THR A 14 1.13 26.42 15.97
N GLN A 15 0.96 27.62 15.41
CA GLN A 15 1.25 28.87 16.10
C GLN A 15 0.15 29.22 17.11
N ILE A 16 -1.11 28.95 16.77
CA ILE A 16 -2.28 29.22 17.62
C ILE A 16 -2.42 28.15 18.71
N TYR A 17 -2.21 26.89 18.36
CA TYR A 17 -2.36 25.74 19.25
C TYR A 17 -1.07 24.90 19.27
N PRO A 18 0.01 25.40 19.92
CA PRO A 18 1.33 24.76 19.85
C PRO A 18 1.38 23.36 20.51
N ASN A 19 0.38 23.02 21.33
CA ASN A 19 0.28 21.71 21.98
C ASN A 19 -0.73 20.79 21.31
N ASP A 20 -1.23 21.13 20.12
CA ASP A 20 -2.11 20.25 19.35
C ASP A 20 -1.28 19.45 18.34
N PHE A 21 -1.13 18.15 18.61
CA PHE A 21 -0.33 17.25 17.77
C PHE A 21 -0.89 17.09 16.35
N ARG A 22 -2.19 17.33 16.15
CA ARG A 22 -2.88 17.08 14.87
C ARG A 22 -2.33 17.94 13.74
N ALA A 23 -2.02 19.20 14.01
CA ALA A 23 -1.46 20.10 12.99
C ALA A 23 -0.08 19.62 12.52
N TYR A 24 0.78 19.20 13.44
CA TYR A 24 2.09 18.63 13.11
C TYR A 24 1.96 17.32 12.33
N ASN A 25 1.02 16.47 12.72
CA ASN A 25 0.76 15.23 11.99
C ASN A 25 0.29 15.50 10.56
N ASN A 26 -0.57 16.49 10.35
CA ASN A 26 -1.03 16.90 9.03
C ASN A 26 0.10 17.52 8.18
N LEU A 27 0.96 18.33 8.78
CA LEU A 27 2.16 18.84 8.11
C LEU A 27 3.11 17.70 7.70
N GLY A 28 3.27 16.71 8.55
CA GLY A 28 4.04 15.51 8.24
C GLY A 28 3.49 14.76 7.04
N LYS A 29 2.17 14.59 6.98
CA LYS A 29 1.50 13.93 5.84
C LYS A 29 1.71 14.69 4.54
N LEU A 30 1.61 16.02 4.56
CA LEU A 30 1.87 16.85 3.38
C LEU A 30 3.31 16.71 2.89
N ALA A 31 4.28 16.73 3.80
CA ALA A 31 5.69 16.55 3.46
C ALA A 31 5.95 15.14 2.88
N TYR A 32 5.32 14.11 3.45
CA TYR A 32 5.42 12.74 2.97
C TYR A 32 4.88 12.61 1.54
N GLN A 33 3.71 13.20 1.28
CA GLN A 33 3.09 13.20 -0.06
C GLN A 33 3.93 13.96 -1.09
N ALA A 34 4.68 14.97 -0.65
CA ALA A 34 5.60 15.71 -1.50
C ALA A 34 6.94 14.98 -1.71
N GLY A 35 7.14 13.82 -1.08
CA GLY A 35 8.39 13.06 -1.17
C GLY A 35 9.50 13.56 -0.27
N ASN A 36 9.22 14.52 0.60
CA ASN A 36 10.22 15.05 1.53
C ASN A 36 10.19 14.27 2.86
N LEU A 37 10.87 13.13 2.88
CA LEU A 37 10.83 12.21 4.02
C LEU A 37 11.47 12.79 5.28
N ASP A 38 12.55 13.58 5.16
CA ASP A 38 13.22 14.17 6.31
C ASP A 38 12.34 15.21 7.01
N LYS A 39 11.68 16.05 6.21
CA LYS A 39 10.72 17.04 6.73
C LYS A 39 9.51 16.35 7.36
N ALA A 40 9.00 15.30 6.72
CA ALA A 40 7.90 14.49 7.24
C ALA A 40 8.27 13.88 8.60
N GLU A 41 9.45 13.27 8.69
CA GLU A 41 9.97 12.68 9.93
C GLU A 41 10.04 13.72 11.05
N SER A 42 10.55 14.91 10.76
CA SER A 42 10.66 15.99 11.75
C SER A 42 9.28 16.40 12.28
N TYR A 43 8.29 16.56 11.42
CA TYR A 43 6.93 16.89 11.86
C TYR A 43 6.28 15.79 12.67
N PHE A 44 6.41 14.53 12.25
CA PHE A 44 5.85 13.42 13.00
C PHE A 44 6.50 13.22 14.37
N LYS A 45 7.83 13.43 14.48
CA LYS A 45 8.52 13.42 15.77
C LYS A 45 8.02 14.54 16.68
N LYS A 46 7.74 15.72 16.12
CA LYS A 46 7.15 16.81 16.89
C LYS A 46 5.75 16.48 17.37
N ALA A 47 4.92 15.91 16.51
CA ALA A 47 3.59 15.44 16.88
C ALA A 47 3.67 14.40 18.01
N LEU A 48 4.58 13.44 17.90
CA LEU A 48 4.78 12.38 18.88
C LEU A 48 5.25 12.93 20.23
N SER A 49 6.07 14.00 20.23
CA SER A 49 6.53 14.66 21.47
C SER A 49 5.38 15.29 22.26
N ILE A 50 4.29 15.64 21.60
CA ILE A 50 3.11 16.23 22.20
C ILE A 50 2.16 15.13 22.69
N LYS A 51 1.93 14.11 21.86
CA LYS A 51 1.07 12.99 22.19
C LYS A 51 1.58 11.72 21.51
N ASP A 52 1.73 10.66 22.30
CA ASP A 52 2.13 9.32 21.81
C ASP A 52 0.94 8.67 21.07
N ALA A 53 0.63 9.20 19.88
CA ALA A 53 -0.49 8.76 19.06
C ALA A 53 -0.08 7.61 18.14
N PRO A 54 -0.91 6.56 18.00
CA PRO A 54 -0.62 5.43 17.10
C PRO A 54 -0.38 5.87 15.66
N GLU A 55 -1.07 6.90 15.20
CA GLU A 55 -0.93 7.41 13.83
C GLU A 55 0.47 7.98 13.56
N ALA A 56 1.02 8.77 14.49
CA ALA A 56 2.37 9.31 14.37
C ALA A 56 3.42 8.19 14.39
N ASN A 57 3.25 7.21 15.26
CA ASN A 57 4.11 6.02 15.32
C ASN A 57 4.07 5.23 14.01
N MET A 58 2.88 5.04 13.44
CA MET A 58 2.70 4.39 12.15
C MET A 58 3.49 5.09 11.05
N ASN A 59 3.30 6.40 10.93
CA ASN A 59 3.95 7.19 9.88
C ASN A 59 5.48 7.18 10.02
N LEU A 60 5.98 7.31 11.24
CA LEU A 60 7.43 7.22 11.51
C LEU A 60 7.98 5.84 11.20
N GLY A 61 7.22 4.80 11.52
CA GLY A 61 7.60 3.42 11.20
C GLY A 61 7.68 3.19 9.68
N LEU A 62 6.72 3.68 8.91
CA LEU A 62 6.73 3.59 7.46
C LEU A 62 7.90 4.35 6.83
N ILE A 63 8.21 5.54 7.34
CA ILE A 63 9.38 6.31 6.91
C ILE A 63 10.67 5.55 7.21
N ALA A 64 10.80 4.98 8.40
CA ALA A 64 11.96 4.20 8.79
C ALA A 64 12.15 2.98 7.86
N LEU A 65 11.07 2.26 7.53
CA LEU A 65 11.13 1.15 6.58
C LEU A 65 11.59 1.61 5.21
N THR A 66 11.07 2.73 4.72
CA THR A 66 11.45 3.31 3.43
C THR A 66 12.93 3.67 3.40
N LYS A 67 13.46 4.16 4.52
CA LYS A 67 14.90 4.49 4.67
C LYS A 67 15.78 3.27 4.94
N GLY A 68 15.20 2.09 5.16
CA GLY A 68 15.94 0.87 5.46
C GLY A 68 16.33 0.69 6.94
N ASP A 69 15.85 1.53 7.83
CA ASP A 69 16.09 1.42 9.26
C ASP A 69 15.07 0.50 9.92
N ARG A 70 15.35 -0.80 9.91
CA ARG A 70 14.45 -1.82 10.43
C ARG A 70 14.25 -1.72 11.94
N THR A 71 15.28 -1.39 12.68
CA THR A 71 15.22 -1.28 14.14
C THR A 71 14.27 -0.17 14.56
N ALA A 72 14.42 1.03 13.97
CA ALA A 72 13.50 2.14 14.23
C ALA A 72 12.08 1.80 13.79
N ALA A 73 11.93 1.14 12.62
CA ALA A 73 10.63 0.73 12.12
C ALA A 73 9.91 -0.20 13.09
N GLU A 74 10.57 -1.23 13.58
CA GLU A 74 9.98 -2.18 14.55
C GLU A 74 9.55 -1.46 15.84
N SER A 75 10.37 -0.55 16.34
CA SER A 75 10.05 0.23 17.53
C SER A 75 8.81 1.08 17.36
N TYR A 76 8.72 1.84 16.27
CA TYR A 76 7.55 2.67 16.00
C TYR A 76 6.30 1.85 15.71
N LEU A 77 6.41 0.82 14.89
CA LEU A 77 5.26 0.01 14.47
C LEU A 77 4.68 -0.82 15.61
N SER A 78 5.50 -1.23 16.58
CA SER A 78 5.00 -1.93 17.76
C SER A 78 4.04 -1.07 18.59
N LYS A 79 4.18 0.25 18.52
CA LYS A 79 3.32 1.21 19.21
C LYS A 79 2.10 1.64 18.40
N ALA A 80 2.05 1.26 17.14
CA ALA A 80 1.00 1.66 16.18
C ALA A 80 -0.02 0.55 15.91
N SER A 81 -0.19 -0.39 16.82
CA SER A 81 -0.93 -1.63 16.58
C SER A 81 -2.38 -1.43 16.09
N GLY A 82 -2.80 -2.24 15.14
CA GLY A 82 -4.19 -2.62 14.95
C GLY A 82 -5.01 -1.86 13.91
N SER A 83 -4.45 -0.93 13.13
CA SER A 83 -5.25 -0.30 12.08
C SER A 83 -5.16 -1.06 10.76
N LYS A 84 -6.30 -1.14 10.04
CA LYS A 84 -6.36 -1.73 8.71
C LYS A 84 -5.46 -0.98 7.73
N GLU A 85 -5.44 0.35 7.82
CA GLU A 85 -4.62 1.22 6.99
C GLU A 85 -3.13 0.95 7.18
N LEU A 86 -2.69 0.71 8.41
CA LEU A 86 -1.32 0.33 8.70
C LEU A 86 -0.97 -1.00 8.03
N ASN A 87 -1.84 -1.99 8.17
CA ASN A 87 -1.60 -3.32 7.61
C ASN A 87 -1.53 -3.28 6.08
N GLU A 88 -2.38 -2.51 5.43
CA GLU A 88 -2.34 -2.31 3.98
C GLU A 88 -1.06 -1.60 3.53
N ALA A 89 -0.67 -0.54 4.24
CA ALA A 89 0.55 0.20 3.94
C ALA A 89 1.80 -0.67 4.11
N LEU A 90 1.87 -1.45 5.18
CA LEU A 90 2.95 -2.41 5.40
C LEU A 90 2.98 -3.49 4.33
N GLY A 91 1.82 -4.02 3.97
CA GLY A 91 1.72 -5.04 2.92
C GLY A 91 2.27 -4.53 1.60
N ASN A 92 1.87 -3.35 1.17
CA ASN A 92 2.35 -2.72 -0.05
C ASN A 92 3.86 -2.46 -0.01
N LEU A 93 4.37 -2.00 1.12
CA LEU A 93 5.80 -1.75 1.29
C LEU A 93 6.61 -3.04 1.22
N TYR A 94 6.16 -4.11 1.87
CA TYR A 94 6.82 -5.41 1.80
C TYR A 94 6.81 -6.00 0.39
N VAL A 95 5.73 -5.82 -0.37
CA VAL A 95 5.70 -6.21 -1.80
C VAL A 95 6.78 -5.47 -2.58
N ALA A 96 6.88 -4.15 -2.39
CA ALA A 96 7.89 -3.33 -3.05
C ALA A 96 9.32 -3.75 -2.70
N GLN A 97 9.53 -4.29 -1.50
CA GLN A 97 10.83 -4.79 -1.03
C GLN A 97 11.09 -6.26 -1.39
N GLY A 98 10.17 -6.93 -2.06
CA GLY A 98 10.29 -8.34 -2.40
C GLY A 98 10.07 -9.29 -1.23
N GLN A 99 9.56 -8.81 -0.10
CA GLN A 99 9.28 -9.63 1.10
C GLN A 99 7.83 -10.10 1.10
N TYR A 100 7.51 -11.01 0.17
CA TYR A 100 6.14 -11.40 -0.13
C TYR A 100 5.43 -12.12 1.02
N ASP A 101 6.11 -12.97 1.76
CA ASP A 101 5.52 -13.67 2.90
C ASP A 101 5.10 -12.70 4.02
N LYS A 102 5.92 -11.70 4.28
CA LYS A 102 5.59 -10.63 5.24
C LYS A 102 4.43 -9.78 4.73
N ALA A 103 4.37 -9.51 3.43
CA ALA A 103 3.26 -8.80 2.82
C ALA A 103 1.95 -9.56 3.00
N VAL A 104 1.93 -10.86 2.73
CA VAL A 104 0.75 -11.71 2.94
C VAL A 104 0.28 -11.65 4.39
N SER A 105 1.20 -11.77 5.34
CA SER A 105 0.87 -11.68 6.77
C SER A 105 0.28 -10.32 7.13
N SER A 106 0.81 -9.23 6.56
CA SER A 106 0.33 -7.87 6.83
C SER A 106 -1.07 -7.64 6.27
N PHE A 107 -1.34 -8.13 5.06
CA PHE A 107 -2.68 -8.01 4.47
C PHE A 107 -3.73 -8.89 5.18
N GLY A 108 -3.32 -10.02 5.73
CA GLY A 108 -4.25 -10.94 6.39
C GLY A 108 -5.40 -11.36 5.48
N ASP A 109 -6.62 -11.14 5.94
CA ASP A 109 -7.85 -11.49 5.21
C ASP A 109 -8.41 -10.36 4.34
N THR A 110 -7.64 -9.31 4.10
CA THR A 110 -8.05 -8.18 3.27
C THR A 110 -8.41 -8.65 1.85
N LYS A 111 -9.58 -8.20 1.34
CA LYS A 111 -10.09 -8.56 0.01
C LYS A 111 -9.84 -7.41 -0.97
N THR A 112 -8.60 -7.30 -1.43
CA THR A 112 -8.15 -6.25 -2.37
C THR A 112 -7.22 -6.83 -3.42
N ASN A 113 -7.04 -6.10 -4.52
CA ASN A 113 -6.07 -6.45 -5.55
C ASN A 113 -4.65 -6.52 -5.00
N SER A 114 -4.29 -5.60 -4.11
CA SER A 114 -2.96 -5.58 -3.50
C SER A 114 -2.68 -6.82 -2.66
N ALA A 115 -3.66 -7.26 -1.86
CA ALA A 115 -3.55 -8.49 -1.08
C ALA A 115 -3.41 -9.72 -2.00
N ALA A 116 -4.21 -9.80 -3.05
CA ALA A 116 -4.15 -10.88 -4.02
C ALA A 116 -2.81 -10.92 -4.75
N LEU A 117 -2.28 -9.77 -5.14
CA LEU A 117 -0.96 -9.69 -5.77
C LEU A 117 0.14 -10.24 -4.85
N ALA A 118 0.14 -9.85 -3.58
CA ALA A 118 1.09 -10.38 -2.60
C ALA A 118 1.00 -11.91 -2.50
N GLN A 119 -0.21 -12.43 -2.46
CA GLN A 119 -0.44 -13.87 -2.40
C GLN A 119 0.06 -14.61 -3.65
N ILE A 120 -0.15 -14.04 -4.84
CA ILE A 120 0.39 -14.59 -6.09
C ILE A 120 1.92 -14.60 -6.06
N LEU A 121 2.54 -13.51 -5.67
CA LEU A 121 3.99 -13.38 -5.60
C LEU A 121 4.61 -14.30 -4.54
N ALA A 122 3.89 -14.56 -3.45
CA ALA A 122 4.27 -15.53 -2.44
C ALA A 122 3.94 -16.99 -2.84
N LYS A 123 3.38 -17.18 -4.03
CA LYS A 123 2.97 -18.50 -4.58
C LYS A 123 1.84 -19.18 -3.80
N ASP A 124 1.06 -18.43 -3.05
CA ASP A 124 -0.15 -18.91 -2.39
C ASP A 124 -1.35 -18.72 -3.33
N TYR A 125 -1.41 -19.57 -4.34
CA TYR A 125 -2.35 -19.42 -5.45
C TYR A 125 -3.80 -19.69 -5.04
N ASN A 126 -4.03 -20.62 -4.13
CA ASN A 126 -5.38 -20.93 -3.65
C ASN A 126 -5.96 -19.73 -2.86
N LYS A 127 -5.15 -19.14 -1.99
CA LYS A 127 -5.55 -17.96 -1.23
C LYS A 127 -5.80 -16.77 -2.16
N ALA A 128 -4.94 -16.58 -3.15
CA ALA A 128 -5.10 -15.51 -4.15
C ALA A 128 -6.41 -15.66 -4.92
N LYS A 129 -6.75 -16.87 -5.36
CA LYS A 129 -8.01 -17.14 -6.04
C LYS A 129 -9.21 -16.76 -5.18
N ASN A 130 -9.20 -17.17 -3.92
CA ASN A 130 -10.28 -16.86 -2.98
C ASN A 130 -10.39 -15.36 -2.71
N THR A 131 -9.26 -14.67 -2.57
CA THR A 131 -9.22 -13.21 -2.37
C THR A 131 -9.83 -12.49 -3.57
N LEU A 132 -9.38 -12.81 -4.79
CA LEU A 132 -9.90 -12.17 -6.01
C LEU A 132 -11.40 -12.41 -6.21
N ALA A 133 -11.87 -13.63 -5.93
CA ALA A 133 -13.28 -13.97 -6.02
C ALA A 133 -14.15 -13.23 -5.00
N ALA A 134 -13.56 -12.81 -3.88
CA ALA A 134 -14.29 -12.14 -2.79
C ALA A 134 -14.27 -10.61 -2.90
N ILE A 135 -13.60 -10.03 -3.89
CA ILE A 135 -13.59 -8.58 -4.09
C ILE A 135 -14.99 -8.14 -4.53
N GLU A 136 -15.61 -7.25 -3.75
CA GLU A 136 -16.98 -6.80 -3.99
C GLU A 136 -17.15 -6.01 -5.29
N ARG A 137 -16.15 -5.21 -5.65
CA ARG A 137 -16.17 -4.36 -6.85
C ARG A 137 -14.93 -4.64 -7.69
N PRO A 138 -14.92 -5.76 -8.39
CA PRO A 138 -13.78 -6.09 -9.24
C PRO A 138 -13.65 -5.09 -10.39
N ASP A 139 -12.42 -4.64 -10.62
CA ASP A 139 -12.08 -3.75 -11.74
C ASP A 139 -11.28 -4.50 -12.80
N ALA A 140 -10.79 -3.77 -13.81
CA ALA A 140 -9.98 -4.35 -14.87
C ALA A 140 -8.71 -5.03 -14.33
N TYR A 141 -8.10 -4.44 -13.31
CA TYR A 141 -6.90 -5.00 -12.71
C TYR A 141 -7.18 -6.29 -11.94
N THR A 142 -8.36 -6.42 -11.32
CA THR A 142 -8.79 -7.68 -10.71
C THR A 142 -8.80 -8.81 -11.74
N ASP A 143 -9.39 -8.56 -12.91
CA ASP A 143 -9.40 -9.54 -14.01
C ASP A 143 -7.99 -9.82 -14.54
N TYR A 144 -7.13 -8.79 -14.61
CA TYR A 144 -5.74 -8.96 -15.00
C TYR A 144 -4.98 -9.89 -14.05
N LEU A 145 -5.17 -9.73 -12.74
CA LEU A 145 -4.57 -10.60 -11.73
C LEU A 145 -5.11 -12.03 -11.80
N MET A 146 -6.39 -12.22 -12.14
CA MET A 146 -6.95 -13.54 -12.41
C MET A 146 -6.25 -14.21 -13.59
N ALA A 147 -5.95 -13.46 -14.64
CA ALA A 147 -5.20 -13.96 -15.79
C ALA A 147 -3.77 -14.36 -15.38
N VAL A 148 -3.08 -13.55 -14.59
CA VAL A 148 -1.75 -13.88 -14.06
C VAL A 148 -1.80 -15.17 -13.25
N LEU A 149 -2.80 -15.29 -12.39
CA LEU A 149 -3.01 -16.52 -11.59
C LEU A 149 -3.23 -17.72 -12.51
N GLY A 150 -4.03 -17.57 -13.54
CA GLY A 150 -4.25 -18.61 -14.56
C GLY A 150 -2.96 -19.05 -15.23
N ALA A 151 -2.11 -18.08 -15.60
CA ALA A 151 -0.82 -18.36 -16.23
C ALA A 151 0.11 -19.15 -15.30
N ARG A 152 0.18 -18.75 -14.03
CA ARG A 152 1.03 -19.41 -13.05
C ARG A 152 0.53 -20.80 -12.64
N THR A 153 -0.75 -21.07 -12.81
CA THR A 153 -1.36 -22.39 -12.52
C THR A 153 -1.62 -23.21 -13.78
N ASN A 154 -1.10 -22.80 -14.92
CA ASN A 154 -1.27 -23.44 -16.23
C ASN A 154 -2.74 -23.64 -16.64
N ASN A 155 -3.59 -22.68 -16.29
CA ASN A 155 -5.01 -22.68 -16.66
C ASN A 155 -5.25 -21.75 -17.84
N THR A 156 -5.11 -22.26 -19.05
CA THR A 156 -5.25 -21.50 -20.30
C THR A 156 -6.63 -20.82 -20.43
N SER A 157 -7.69 -21.52 -20.06
CA SER A 157 -9.05 -21.00 -20.08
C SER A 157 -9.20 -19.76 -19.21
N MET A 158 -8.66 -19.83 -17.99
CA MET A 158 -8.66 -18.69 -17.05
C MET A 158 -7.86 -17.51 -17.62
N VAL A 159 -6.71 -17.75 -18.22
CA VAL A 159 -5.89 -16.69 -18.85
C VAL A 159 -6.71 -15.98 -19.93
N THR A 160 -7.26 -16.74 -20.86
CA THR A 160 -7.97 -16.19 -22.03
C THR A 160 -9.21 -15.41 -21.61
N SER A 161 -10.07 -15.98 -20.76
CA SER A 161 -11.31 -15.33 -20.35
C SER A 161 -11.05 -14.10 -19.49
N SER A 162 -10.09 -14.18 -18.57
CA SER A 162 -9.78 -13.06 -17.67
C SER A 162 -9.09 -11.91 -18.40
N LEU A 163 -8.17 -12.18 -19.33
CA LEU A 163 -7.58 -11.13 -20.17
C LEU A 163 -8.64 -10.45 -21.05
N LYS A 164 -9.55 -11.23 -21.63
CA LYS A 164 -10.66 -10.67 -22.42
C LYS A 164 -11.50 -9.71 -21.59
N ASN A 165 -11.85 -10.10 -20.37
CA ASN A 165 -12.62 -9.25 -19.46
C ASN A 165 -11.85 -8.00 -19.06
N ALA A 166 -10.57 -8.13 -18.72
CA ALA A 166 -9.71 -7.01 -18.33
C ALA A 166 -9.61 -5.98 -19.47
N ILE A 167 -9.34 -6.44 -20.70
CA ILE A 167 -9.19 -5.59 -21.87
C ILE A 167 -10.52 -4.93 -22.26
N ALA A 168 -11.66 -5.64 -22.08
CA ALA A 168 -12.98 -5.05 -22.31
C ALA A 168 -13.26 -3.88 -21.36
N LYS A 169 -12.82 -3.96 -20.11
CA LYS A 169 -12.96 -2.89 -19.11
C LYS A 169 -11.95 -1.77 -19.31
N GLU A 170 -10.72 -2.11 -19.69
CA GLU A 170 -9.62 -1.15 -19.90
C GLU A 170 -8.78 -1.58 -21.11
N PRO A 171 -9.07 -1.04 -22.31
CA PRO A 171 -8.38 -1.44 -23.54
C PRO A 171 -6.86 -1.26 -23.54
N ALA A 172 -6.34 -0.32 -22.75
CA ALA A 172 -4.90 -0.10 -22.63
C ALA A 172 -4.15 -1.34 -22.08
N LEU A 173 -4.83 -2.22 -21.38
CA LEU A 173 -4.25 -3.45 -20.85
C LEU A 173 -3.84 -4.45 -21.94
N ALA A 174 -4.39 -4.35 -23.14
CA ALA A 174 -4.00 -5.21 -24.26
C ALA A 174 -2.50 -5.08 -24.56
N LYS A 175 -2.00 -3.86 -24.61
CA LYS A 175 -0.58 -3.58 -24.86
C LYS A 175 0.30 -4.10 -23.71
N LYS A 176 -0.14 -3.87 -22.47
CA LYS A 176 0.57 -4.36 -21.30
C LYS A 176 0.64 -5.89 -21.29
N ALA A 177 -0.47 -6.56 -21.56
CA ALA A 177 -0.54 -8.02 -21.59
C ALA A 177 0.36 -8.62 -22.69
N ALA A 178 0.42 -7.98 -23.86
CA ALA A 178 1.24 -8.43 -24.99
C ALA A 178 2.75 -8.44 -24.65
N SER A 179 3.19 -7.55 -23.77
CA SER A 179 4.60 -7.44 -23.34
C SER A 179 4.88 -8.07 -21.98
N ASP A 180 3.87 -8.54 -21.28
CA ASP A 180 4.04 -9.14 -19.94
C ASP A 180 4.57 -10.56 -20.05
N LEU A 181 5.71 -10.82 -19.42
CA LEU A 181 6.35 -12.14 -19.42
C LEU A 181 5.48 -13.24 -18.80
N GLU A 182 4.54 -12.87 -17.92
CA GLU A 182 3.58 -13.83 -17.34
C GLU A 182 2.76 -14.53 -18.43
N PHE A 183 2.52 -13.86 -19.55
CA PHE A 183 1.71 -14.36 -20.66
C PHE A 183 2.50 -14.77 -21.90
N ALA A 184 3.83 -14.88 -21.78
CA ALA A 184 4.69 -15.19 -22.94
C ALA A 184 4.31 -16.49 -23.65
N LYS A 185 3.75 -17.46 -22.94
CA LYS A 185 3.29 -18.76 -23.46
C LYS A 185 1.92 -18.65 -24.18
N TYR A 186 1.19 -17.59 -23.98
CA TYR A 186 -0.18 -17.41 -24.48
C TYR A 186 -0.26 -16.21 -25.51
#